data_0c32b1d8d0d994a28af7d4c68a37376a
#
_entry.id   0c32b1d8d0d994a28af7d4c68a37376a
#
_cell.length_a   1.000
_cell.length_b   1.000
_cell.length_c   1.000
_cell.angle_alpha   90.00
_cell.angle_beta   90.00
_cell.angle_gamma   90.00
#
_symmetry.space_group_name_H-M   'P 1'
#
loop_
_entity.id
_entity.type
_entity.pdbx_description
1 polymer ?
#
loop_
_entity_poly.entity_id
_entity_poly.type
_entity_poly.pdbx_seq_one_letter_code
_entity_poly.pdbx_strand_id
1 'polypeptide(L)'
;LLDVLVNVRMTVIKLEGGGLWVHNPVAPTGELMSMLAPLVDEHGPVKHIVVGSAAIEHKIYSGPFSKKFPSADVWLPPKNWSFPVDVPLEQYVPYYPLGSPKTLPEDTASGVGAVPWQGEIEHSVLQVGGSSLRGFKDPWFVDTAFFHKKSKTMLVTDVVLHVSEDPPPVSAIDPEPLLVRGMERPDAMLPNTREARSMGWGKTVLFGLLFQPAAVDVKIDLANVNKSFLDGFTWDPSWRDGFANLCAKPLFVPPILQVLAFPRRRDEVKAWA
;
A
#
# COMPACT_ATOMS: atom_id res chain seq x y z
N LEU A 1 -3.26 -15.35 -13.48
CA LEU A 1 -3.00 -14.07 -12.82
C LEU A 1 -2.98 -14.32 -11.32
N LEU A 2 -2.04 -13.69 -10.65
CA LEU A 2 -1.83 -13.83 -9.22
C LEU A 2 -3.07 -13.28 -8.48
N ASP A 3 -3.95 -14.16 -7.98
CA ASP A 3 -5.04 -13.77 -7.09
C ASP A 3 -4.47 -13.43 -5.70
N VAL A 4 -3.78 -12.30 -5.62
CA VAL A 4 -3.28 -11.77 -4.35
C VAL A 4 -4.21 -10.65 -3.94
N LEU A 5 -4.99 -10.89 -2.88
CA LEU A 5 -5.76 -9.83 -2.24
C LEU A 5 -4.82 -8.98 -1.39
N VAL A 6 -4.69 -7.73 -1.78
CA VAL A 6 -4.00 -6.70 -1.00
C VAL A 6 -5.06 -5.78 -0.41
N ASN A 7 -5.12 -5.72 0.91
CA ASN A 7 -6.00 -4.79 1.60
C ASN A 7 -5.39 -3.38 1.57
N VAL A 8 -5.99 -2.50 0.79
CA VAL A 8 -5.66 -1.07 0.83
C VAL A 8 -6.53 -0.36 1.87
N ARG A 9 -5.98 0.68 2.48
CA ARG A 9 -6.66 1.45 3.52
C ARG A 9 -6.73 2.91 3.11
N MET A 10 -7.92 3.49 3.27
CA MET A 10 -8.15 4.93 3.25
C MET A 10 -8.27 5.45 4.67
N THR A 11 -7.68 6.60 4.94
CA THR A 11 -7.87 7.31 6.22
C THR A 11 -8.52 8.66 5.98
N VAL A 12 -9.53 8.98 6.78
CA VAL A 12 -10.24 10.26 6.72
C VAL A 12 -10.01 11.01 8.03
N ILE A 13 -9.55 12.25 7.93
CA ILE A 13 -9.32 13.13 9.07
C ILE A 13 -10.22 14.36 8.93
N LYS A 14 -10.95 14.68 9.98
CA LYS A 14 -11.66 15.95 10.12
C LYS A 14 -10.64 17.04 10.44
N LEU A 15 -10.61 18.09 9.63
CA LEU A 15 -9.77 19.26 9.89
C LEU A 15 -10.42 20.21 10.90
N GLU A 16 -9.62 20.87 11.73
CA GLU A 16 -10.11 21.86 12.71
C GLU A 16 -10.80 23.03 12.03
N GLY A 17 -10.30 23.47 10.88
CA GLY A 17 -10.93 24.47 10.03
C GLY A 17 -12.14 23.99 9.23
N GLY A 18 -12.70 22.81 9.56
CA GLY A 18 -13.79 22.15 8.85
C GLY A 18 -13.38 21.52 7.52
N GLY A 19 -14.16 20.57 7.08
CA GLY A 19 -13.89 19.72 5.91
C GLY A 19 -13.01 18.50 6.22
N LEU A 20 -12.86 17.64 5.24
CA LEU A 20 -12.19 16.36 5.37
C LEU A 20 -10.88 16.32 4.56
N TRP A 21 -9.87 15.72 5.17
CA TRP A 21 -8.61 15.34 4.56
C TRP A 21 -8.59 13.81 4.38
N VAL A 22 -8.37 13.34 3.16
CA VAL A 22 -8.46 11.92 2.78
C VAL A 22 -7.10 11.43 2.32
N HIS A 23 -6.57 10.41 2.99
CA HIS A 23 -5.31 9.76 2.65
C HIS A 23 -5.55 8.44 1.93
N ASN A 24 -4.86 8.24 0.81
CA ASN A 24 -4.88 7.03 -0.02
C ASN A 24 -6.32 6.57 -0.31
N PRO A 25 -7.07 7.30 -1.15
CA PRO A 25 -8.45 6.98 -1.43
C PRO A 25 -8.61 5.58 -2.05
N VAL A 26 -9.63 4.86 -1.60
CA VAL A 26 -10.02 3.58 -2.18
C VAL A 26 -11.14 3.76 -3.23
N ALA A 27 -11.55 2.67 -3.89
CA ALA A 27 -12.59 2.71 -4.92
C ALA A 27 -13.87 3.41 -4.42
N PRO A 28 -14.37 4.45 -5.11
CA PRO A 28 -15.55 5.20 -4.70
C PRO A 28 -16.85 4.45 -5.03
N THR A 29 -17.02 3.28 -4.39
CA THR A 29 -18.22 2.45 -4.49
C THR A 29 -19.42 3.14 -3.85
N GLY A 30 -20.63 2.68 -4.17
CA GLY A 30 -21.85 3.19 -3.55
C GLY A 30 -21.84 3.04 -2.03
N GLU A 31 -21.28 1.93 -1.53
CA GLU A 31 -21.10 1.69 -0.09
C GLU A 31 -20.18 2.72 0.55
N LEU A 32 -18.98 2.93 -0.01
CA LEU A 32 -18.05 3.93 0.49
C LEU A 32 -18.66 5.33 0.50
N MET A 33 -19.36 5.70 -0.58
CA MET A 33 -20.01 7.01 -0.64
C MET A 33 -21.10 7.16 0.41
N SER A 34 -21.85 6.09 0.71
CA SER A 34 -22.86 6.09 1.78
C SER A 34 -22.22 6.22 3.18
N MET A 35 -21.04 5.65 3.37
CA MET A 35 -20.28 5.78 4.64
C MET A 35 -19.68 7.19 4.81
N LEU A 36 -19.29 7.84 3.71
CA LEU A 36 -18.71 9.18 3.74
C LEU A 36 -19.75 10.29 3.88
N ALA A 37 -20.95 10.09 3.38
CA ALA A 37 -21.99 11.11 3.36
C ALA A 37 -22.25 11.73 4.76
N PRO A 38 -22.48 10.95 5.83
CA PRO A 38 -22.67 11.53 7.18
C PRO A 38 -21.47 12.35 7.64
N LEU A 39 -20.25 11.95 7.31
CA LEU A 39 -19.04 12.69 7.68
C LEU A 39 -18.95 14.03 6.93
N VAL A 40 -19.33 14.03 5.66
CA VAL A 40 -19.40 15.26 4.84
C VAL A 40 -20.49 16.20 5.37
N ASP A 41 -21.67 15.68 5.73
CA ASP A 41 -22.77 16.45 6.26
C ASP A 41 -22.42 17.10 7.62
N GLU A 42 -21.72 16.36 8.49
CA GLU A 42 -21.37 16.83 9.82
C GLU A 42 -20.15 17.76 9.83
N HIS A 43 -19.13 17.45 9.01
CA HIS A 43 -17.81 18.08 9.12
C HIS A 43 -17.44 18.96 7.93
N GLY A 44 -18.27 18.98 6.90
CA GLY A 44 -18.03 19.73 5.66
C GLY A 44 -17.36 18.88 4.55
N PRO A 45 -17.15 19.47 3.38
CA PRO A 45 -16.75 18.74 2.18
C PRO A 45 -15.34 18.14 2.29
N VAL A 46 -15.05 17.14 1.45
CA VAL A 46 -13.67 16.71 1.22
C VAL A 46 -12.90 17.88 0.59
N LYS A 47 -11.90 18.39 1.30
CA LYS A 47 -11.04 19.51 0.86
C LYS A 47 -9.75 19.04 0.22
N HIS A 48 -9.17 17.95 0.75
CA HIS A 48 -7.88 17.46 0.30
C HIS A 48 -7.91 15.95 0.13
N ILE A 49 -7.44 15.49 -1.02
CA ILE A 49 -7.22 14.08 -1.35
C ILE A 49 -5.72 13.93 -1.50
N VAL A 50 -5.11 13.14 -0.62
CA VAL A 50 -3.66 13.04 -0.51
C VAL A 50 -3.23 11.60 -0.73
N VAL A 51 -2.36 11.38 -1.71
CA VAL A 51 -1.73 10.08 -1.96
C VAL A 51 -0.34 10.11 -1.36
N GLY A 52 -0.03 9.15 -0.50
CA GLY A 52 1.25 9.12 0.22
C GLY A 52 2.34 8.33 -0.49
N SER A 53 2.00 7.45 -1.43
CA SER A 53 2.95 6.50 -2.02
C SER A 53 3.00 6.58 -3.55
N ALA A 54 4.15 6.21 -4.11
CA ALA A 54 4.32 6.03 -5.55
C ALA A 54 3.76 4.69 -6.04
N ALA A 55 3.42 3.75 -5.16
CA ALA A 55 2.89 2.45 -5.55
C ALA A 55 1.51 2.55 -6.20
N ILE A 56 1.32 1.77 -7.27
CA ILE A 56 0.15 1.93 -8.15
C ILE A 56 -1.16 1.61 -7.43
N GLU A 57 -1.17 0.63 -6.56
CA GLU A 57 -2.34 0.19 -5.77
C GLU A 57 -2.92 1.30 -4.89
N HIS A 58 -2.10 2.25 -4.46
CA HIS A 58 -2.52 3.40 -3.67
C HIS A 58 -2.96 4.61 -4.50
N LYS A 59 -2.60 4.64 -5.79
CA LYS A 59 -2.92 5.75 -6.71
C LYS A 59 -4.10 5.49 -7.61
N ILE A 60 -4.36 4.23 -7.93
CA ILE A 60 -5.30 3.84 -9.00
C ILE A 60 -6.70 4.42 -8.81
N TYR A 61 -7.12 4.65 -7.58
CA TYR A 61 -8.44 5.21 -7.28
C TYR A 61 -8.44 6.72 -7.04
N SER A 62 -7.30 7.39 -7.09
CA SER A 62 -7.22 8.85 -6.87
C SER A 62 -8.05 9.63 -7.91
N GLY A 63 -7.99 9.25 -9.18
CA GLY A 63 -8.79 9.84 -10.24
C GLY A 63 -10.30 9.61 -10.08
N PRO A 64 -10.78 8.35 -10.03
CA PRO A 64 -12.17 8.04 -9.80
C PRO A 64 -12.74 8.67 -8.53
N PHE A 65 -11.96 8.71 -7.44
CA PHE A 65 -12.38 9.32 -6.17
C PHE A 65 -12.48 10.85 -6.29
N SER A 66 -11.49 11.51 -6.91
CA SER A 66 -11.51 12.96 -7.09
C SER A 66 -12.70 13.43 -7.95
N LYS A 67 -13.18 12.61 -8.88
CA LYS A 67 -14.40 12.91 -9.66
C LYS A 67 -15.67 12.98 -8.81
N LYS A 68 -15.69 12.33 -7.64
CA LYS A 68 -16.79 12.46 -6.66
C LYS A 68 -16.70 13.73 -5.83
N PHE A 69 -15.52 14.34 -5.75
CA PHE A 69 -15.22 15.54 -4.96
C PHE A 69 -14.45 16.56 -5.82
N PRO A 70 -15.07 17.13 -6.86
CA PRO A 70 -14.37 17.95 -7.86
C PRO A 70 -13.81 19.27 -7.32
N SER A 71 -14.26 19.71 -6.15
CA SER A 71 -13.74 20.89 -5.46
C SER A 71 -12.54 20.58 -4.56
N ALA A 72 -12.18 19.30 -4.38
CA ALA A 72 -11.06 18.91 -3.54
C ALA A 72 -9.73 19.08 -4.29
N ASP A 73 -8.74 19.62 -3.59
CA ASP A 73 -7.35 19.60 -4.06
C ASP A 73 -6.77 18.18 -3.99
N VAL A 74 -6.17 17.72 -5.07
CA VAL A 74 -5.44 16.45 -5.10
C VAL A 74 -3.95 16.71 -4.91
N TRP A 75 -3.33 16.00 -3.97
CA TRP A 75 -1.93 16.11 -3.62
C TRP A 75 -1.22 14.79 -3.82
N LEU A 76 -0.10 14.81 -4.52
CA LEU A 76 0.70 13.65 -4.86
C LEU A 76 2.14 13.86 -4.38
N PRO A 77 2.86 12.79 -4.01
CA PRO A 77 4.26 12.92 -3.66
C PRO A 77 5.09 13.36 -4.89
N PRO A 78 6.26 13.97 -4.70
CA PRO A 78 7.22 14.16 -5.78
C PRO A 78 7.58 12.79 -6.38
N LYS A 79 8.02 12.77 -7.65
CA LYS A 79 8.31 11.51 -8.35
C LYS A 79 7.12 10.52 -8.36
N ASN A 80 5.95 11.05 -8.57
CA ASN A 80 4.69 10.32 -8.52
C ASN A 80 4.51 9.27 -9.66
N TRP A 81 5.59 8.58 -9.98
CA TRP A 81 5.66 7.49 -10.94
C TRP A 81 5.09 6.23 -10.33
N SER A 82 4.66 5.29 -11.16
CA SER A 82 4.21 4.00 -10.64
C SER A 82 5.39 3.07 -10.44
N PHE A 83 5.66 2.75 -9.19
CA PHE A 83 6.52 1.64 -8.84
C PHE A 83 5.80 0.29 -9.11
N PRO A 84 6.43 -0.74 -9.68
CA PRO A 84 7.84 -0.80 -10.09
C PRO A 84 8.12 -0.28 -11.51
N VAL A 85 7.12 0.18 -12.22
CA VAL A 85 7.24 0.67 -13.60
C VAL A 85 7.14 2.18 -13.60
N ASP A 86 8.14 2.85 -14.12
CA ASP A 86 8.27 4.30 -14.09
C ASP A 86 7.37 4.96 -15.17
N VAL A 87 6.06 4.90 -14.96
CA VAL A 87 5.05 5.44 -15.87
C VAL A 87 4.32 6.61 -15.21
N PRO A 88 4.24 7.81 -15.86
CA PRO A 88 3.54 8.96 -15.32
C PRO A 88 2.06 8.67 -15.06
N LEU A 89 1.51 9.27 -13.99
CA LEU A 89 0.11 9.08 -13.62
C LEU A 89 -0.84 9.49 -14.76
N GLU A 90 -0.46 10.48 -15.57
CA GLU A 90 -1.19 10.97 -16.73
C GLU A 90 -1.49 9.88 -17.77
N GLN A 91 -0.66 8.85 -17.82
CA GLN A 91 -0.85 7.72 -18.75
C GLN A 91 -1.87 6.70 -18.25
N TYR A 92 -2.34 6.83 -17.01
CA TYR A 92 -3.36 5.96 -16.42
C TYR A 92 -4.77 6.56 -16.58
N VAL A 93 -5.12 6.96 -17.80
CA VAL A 93 -6.51 7.34 -18.12
C VAL A 93 -7.38 6.08 -18.08
N PRO A 94 -8.46 6.03 -17.30
CA PRO A 94 -9.25 7.10 -16.68
C PRO A 94 -8.91 7.41 -15.21
N TYR A 95 -7.79 6.98 -14.71
CA TYR A 95 -7.41 7.06 -13.29
C TYR A 95 -6.76 8.40 -12.91
N TYR A 96 -6.48 9.25 -13.89
CA TYR A 96 -5.88 10.55 -13.63
C TYR A 96 -6.83 11.45 -12.82
N PRO A 97 -6.35 12.14 -11.76
CA PRO A 97 -7.17 13.06 -10.99
C PRO A 97 -7.68 14.23 -11.83
N LEU A 98 -8.86 14.74 -11.48
CA LEU A 98 -9.39 15.97 -12.08
C LEU A 98 -8.51 17.18 -11.75
N GLY A 99 -8.31 18.02 -12.73
CA GLY A 99 -7.48 19.22 -12.59
C GLY A 99 -5.99 18.90 -12.58
N SER A 100 -5.19 19.87 -12.15
CA SER A 100 -3.75 19.71 -11.99
C SER A 100 -3.44 19.32 -10.56
N PRO A 101 -3.01 18.09 -10.28
CA PRO A 101 -2.64 17.71 -8.92
C PRO A 101 -1.47 18.54 -8.43
N LYS A 102 -1.48 18.86 -7.14
CA LYS A 102 -0.43 19.57 -6.44
C LYS A 102 0.64 18.58 -5.97
N THR A 103 1.89 18.98 -5.98
CA THR A 103 2.99 18.18 -5.45
C THR A 103 3.17 18.47 -3.96
N LEU A 104 3.26 17.41 -3.14
CA LEU A 104 3.64 17.53 -1.74
C LEU A 104 5.08 18.11 -1.66
N PRO A 105 5.36 19.08 -0.79
CA PRO A 105 6.72 19.43 -0.45
C PRO A 105 7.43 18.26 0.22
N GLU A 106 8.77 18.26 0.24
CA GLU A 106 9.55 17.13 0.80
C GLU A 106 9.28 16.92 2.29
N ASP A 107 9.09 18.02 3.02
CA ASP A 107 8.66 17.98 4.42
C ASP A 107 7.94 19.28 4.81
N THR A 108 7.27 19.25 5.96
CA THR A 108 6.63 20.45 6.55
C THR A 108 7.60 21.31 7.35
N ALA A 109 8.76 20.79 7.75
CA ALA A 109 9.74 21.51 8.56
C ALA A 109 10.60 22.45 7.74
N SER A 110 10.84 22.15 6.46
CA SER A 110 11.67 22.97 5.56
C SER A 110 11.08 24.36 5.27
N GLY A 111 9.82 24.60 5.61
CA GLY A 111 9.13 25.87 5.34
C GLY A 111 8.94 26.20 3.85
N VAL A 112 9.42 25.34 2.96
CA VAL A 112 9.31 25.46 1.52
C VAL A 112 8.01 24.78 1.08
N GLY A 113 7.00 25.59 0.75
CA GLY A 113 5.72 25.08 0.24
C GLY A 113 4.75 24.65 1.35
N ALA A 114 4.12 25.65 1.98
CA ALA A 114 3.09 25.38 2.99
C ALA A 114 1.93 24.58 2.41
N VAL A 115 1.58 23.47 3.06
CA VAL A 115 0.33 22.76 2.80
C VAL A 115 -0.78 23.32 3.69
N PRO A 116 -2.05 23.35 3.22
CA PRO A 116 -3.14 24.01 3.96
C PRO A 116 -3.41 23.41 5.35
N TRP A 117 -2.95 22.21 5.61
CA TRP A 117 -3.16 21.46 6.87
C TRP A 117 -1.92 21.33 7.75
N GLN A 118 -0.81 22.05 7.45
CA GLN A 118 0.45 21.87 8.19
C GLN A 118 0.35 22.18 9.69
N GLY A 119 -0.65 22.97 10.11
CA GLY A 119 -0.94 23.21 11.52
C GLY A 119 -1.35 21.95 12.28
N GLU A 120 -2.00 21.02 11.60
CA GLU A 120 -2.63 19.83 12.17
C GLU A 120 -1.90 18.53 11.81
N ILE A 121 -1.40 18.44 10.56
CA ILE A 121 -0.75 17.25 10.01
C ILE A 121 0.61 17.65 9.44
N GLU A 122 1.65 17.11 10.03
CA GLU A 122 3.03 17.20 9.49
C GLU A 122 3.29 16.05 8.55
N HIS A 123 4.25 16.20 7.64
CA HIS A 123 4.69 15.11 6.79
C HIS A 123 6.18 15.21 6.44
N SER A 124 6.72 14.05 6.06
CA SER A 124 8.06 13.91 5.50
C SER A 124 8.03 12.86 4.39
N VAL A 125 8.61 13.19 3.24
CA VAL A 125 8.62 12.33 2.05
C VAL A 125 9.94 11.58 1.97
N LEU A 126 9.87 10.25 2.02
CA LEU A 126 10.99 9.38 1.68
C LEU A 126 11.06 9.19 0.18
N GLN A 127 12.20 9.53 -0.42
CA GLN A 127 12.48 9.30 -1.85
C GLN A 127 13.77 8.50 -1.97
N VAL A 128 13.70 7.28 -2.50
CA VAL A 128 14.86 6.43 -2.75
C VAL A 128 14.81 5.85 -4.16
N GLY A 129 15.95 5.78 -4.82
CA GLY A 129 16.05 5.27 -6.19
C GLY A 129 16.67 6.25 -7.17
N GLY A 130 16.28 6.14 -8.45
CA GLY A 130 16.78 7.02 -9.52
C GLY A 130 18.23 6.72 -9.92
N SER A 131 18.87 5.65 -9.41
CA SER A 131 20.18 5.22 -9.88
C SER A 131 20.05 4.50 -11.23
N SER A 132 21.07 4.60 -12.06
CA SER A 132 21.13 3.87 -13.34
C SER A 132 22.08 2.68 -13.19
N LEU A 133 21.55 1.47 -13.30
CA LEU A 133 22.35 0.26 -13.38
C LEU A 133 22.15 -0.40 -14.76
N ARG A 134 23.23 -0.59 -15.53
CA ARG A 134 23.22 -1.24 -16.85
C ARG A 134 22.26 -0.57 -17.87
N GLY A 135 22.08 0.75 -17.80
CA GLY A 135 21.21 1.50 -18.74
C GLY A 135 19.73 1.49 -18.38
N PHE A 136 19.33 0.83 -17.32
CA PHE A 136 17.98 0.94 -16.76
C PHE A 136 18.00 1.91 -15.58
N LYS A 137 17.10 2.88 -15.58
CA LYS A 137 16.87 3.72 -14.40
C LYS A 137 16.19 2.88 -13.33
N ASP A 138 16.74 2.86 -12.13
CA ASP A 138 16.02 2.31 -11.00
C ASP A 138 14.75 3.15 -10.77
N PRO A 139 13.57 2.53 -10.66
CA PRO A 139 12.37 3.26 -10.34
C PRO A 139 12.51 3.92 -8.97
N TRP A 140 11.88 5.08 -8.82
CA TRP A 140 11.80 5.74 -7.53
C TRP A 140 10.81 5.02 -6.63
N PHE A 141 11.25 4.60 -5.44
CA PHE A 141 10.35 4.27 -4.35
C PHE A 141 10.10 5.55 -3.56
N VAL A 142 8.85 5.91 -3.44
CA VAL A 142 8.42 7.11 -2.71
C VAL A 142 7.30 6.73 -1.76
N ASP A 143 7.48 7.08 -0.49
CA ASP A 143 6.46 6.95 0.54
C ASP A 143 6.49 8.19 1.44
N THR A 144 5.34 8.58 1.97
CA THR A 144 5.19 9.75 2.82
C THR A 144 4.68 9.35 4.19
N ALA A 145 5.41 9.70 5.23
CA ALA A 145 4.91 9.62 6.59
C ALA A 145 4.14 10.91 6.92
N PHE A 146 2.93 10.76 7.45
CA PHE A 146 2.12 11.86 7.96
C PHE A 146 1.93 11.69 9.47
N PHE A 147 2.01 12.79 10.21
CA PHE A 147 1.79 12.79 11.64
C PHE A 147 0.65 13.74 12.01
N HIS A 148 -0.48 13.18 12.43
CA HIS A 148 -1.61 13.95 12.94
C HIS A 148 -1.36 14.31 14.40
N LYS A 149 -1.08 15.60 14.65
CA LYS A 149 -0.61 16.11 15.95
C LYS A 149 -1.59 15.87 17.10
N LYS A 150 -2.88 16.09 16.85
CA LYS A 150 -3.91 16.00 17.88
C LYS A 150 -4.11 14.59 18.42
N SER A 151 -4.19 13.60 17.53
CA SER A 151 -4.34 12.19 17.92
C SER A 151 -3.02 11.49 18.18
N LYS A 152 -1.87 12.13 17.87
CA LYS A 152 -0.52 11.53 17.93
C LYS A 152 -0.43 10.25 17.09
N THR A 153 -1.09 10.28 15.93
CA THR A 153 -1.14 9.13 15.02
C THR A 153 -0.24 9.36 13.82
N MET A 154 0.64 8.42 13.56
CA MET A 154 1.43 8.39 12.34
C MET A 154 0.71 7.55 11.28
N LEU A 155 0.62 8.07 10.06
CA LEU A 155 0.13 7.37 8.89
C LEU A 155 1.30 7.11 7.96
N VAL A 156 1.46 5.87 7.57
CA VAL A 156 2.45 5.41 6.58
C VAL A 156 1.75 4.48 5.59
N THR A 157 2.33 4.26 4.43
CA THR A 157 1.75 3.40 3.41
C THR A 157 2.48 2.06 3.37
N ASP A 158 3.71 2.04 2.83
CA ASP A 158 4.43 0.80 2.56
C ASP A 158 5.75 0.66 3.35
N VAL A 159 6.28 1.76 3.89
CA VAL A 159 7.61 1.78 4.48
C VAL A 159 7.71 1.03 5.80
N VAL A 160 6.61 0.99 6.57
CA VAL A 160 6.53 0.28 7.85
C VAL A 160 5.21 -0.46 7.95
N LEU A 161 5.27 -1.72 8.34
CA LEU A 161 4.12 -2.60 8.48
C LEU A 161 4.03 -3.21 9.87
N HIS A 162 2.79 -3.52 10.26
CA HIS A 162 2.45 -4.49 11.29
C HIS A 162 1.56 -5.56 10.66
N VAL A 163 1.83 -6.81 10.95
CA VAL A 163 1.06 -7.95 10.45
C VAL A 163 0.53 -8.75 11.63
N SER A 164 -0.78 -8.94 11.67
CA SER A 164 -1.45 -9.81 12.63
C SER A 164 -1.40 -11.27 12.19
N GLU A 165 -1.45 -12.20 13.15
CA GLU A 165 -1.55 -13.64 12.86
C GLU A 165 -2.85 -14.01 12.14
N ASP A 166 -3.95 -13.35 12.53
CA ASP A 166 -5.23 -13.53 11.86
C ASP A 166 -5.37 -12.54 10.69
N PRO A 167 -6.05 -12.94 9.61
CA PRO A 167 -6.35 -12.05 8.50
C PRO A 167 -7.24 -10.88 8.96
N PRO A 168 -7.19 -9.72 8.27
CA PRO A 168 -8.09 -8.62 8.55
C PRO A 168 -9.56 -9.03 8.50
N PRO A 169 -10.44 -8.49 9.36
CA PRO A 169 -11.86 -8.88 9.42
C PRO A 169 -12.60 -8.77 8.08
N VAL A 170 -12.21 -7.82 7.23
CA VAL A 170 -12.79 -7.64 5.89
C VAL A 170 -12.64 -8.89 5.01
N SER A 171 -11.61 -9.70 5.20
CA SER A 171 -11.41 -10.94 4.45
C SER A 171 -12.42 -12.06 4.81
N ALA A 172 -13.23 -11.85 5.84
CA ALA A 172 -14.34 -12.75 6.15
C ALA A 172 -15.55 -12.55 5.21
N ILE A 173 -15.65 -11.42 4.53
CA ILE A 173 -16.70 -11.11 3.54
C ILE A 173 -16.53 -12.01 2.30
N ASP A 174 -15.27 -12.16 1.86
CA ASP A 174 -14.89 -13.07 0.77
C ASP A 174 -13.65 -13.86 1.19
N PRO A 175 -13.82 -15.04 1.78
CA PRO A 175 -12.72 -15.86 2.25
C PRO A 175 -12.07 -16.73 1.16
N GLU A 176 -12.70 -16.87 -0.01
CA GLU A 176 -12.24 -17.79 -1.06
C GLU A 176 -10.79 -17.59 -1.46
N PRO A 177 -10.29 -16.35 -1.69
CA PRO A 177 -8.89 -16.14 -2.05
C PRO A 177 -7.90 -16.63 -0.98
N LEU A 178 -8.25 -16.50 0.30
CA LEU A 178 -7.43 -17.06 1.38
C LEU A 178 -7.46 -18.58 1.40
N LEU A 179 -8.63 -19.18 1.17
CA LEU A 179 -8.76 -20.64 1.13
C LEU A 179 -7.97 -21.23 -0.03
N VAL A 180 -8.06 -20.63 -1.20
CA VAL A 180 -7.25 -21.01 -2.39
C VAL A 180 -5.76 -20.88 -2.10
N ARG A 181 -5.34 -19.76 -1.51
CA ARG A 181 -3.91 -19.53 -1.17
C ARG A 181 -3.42 -20.48 -0.08
N GLY A 182 -4.30 -20.89 0.83
CA GLY A 182 -4.00 -21.84 1.90
C GLY A 182 -3.73 -23.26 1.41
N MET A 183 -4.29 -23.66 0.25
CA MET A 183 -4.16 -25.03 -0.27
C MET A 183 -2.69 -25.46 -0.37
N GLU A 184 -2.44 -26.70 -0.02
CA GLU A 184 -1.14 -27.36 -0.20
C GLU A 184 -1.11 -28.18 -1.50
N ARG A 185 -2.28 -28.47 -2.04
CA ARG A 185 -2.47 -29.21 -3.29
C ARG A 185 -3.60 -28.55 -4.09
N PRO A 186 -3.45 -28.44 -5.42
CA PRO A 186 -4.43 -27.76 -6.28
C PRO A 186 -5.85 -28.37 -6.28
N ASP A 187 -5.96 -29.64 -5.89
CA ASP A 187 -7.20 -30.42 -5.90
C ASP A 187 -7.90 -30.49 -4.53
N ALA A 188 -7.32 -29.86 -3.51
CA ALA A 188 -7.81 -29.97 -2.13
C ALA A 188 -8.35 -28.63 -1.62
N MET A 189 -9.59 -28.31 -2.00
CA MET A 189 -10.29 -27.14 -1.42
C MET A 189 -10.35 -27.26 0.10
N LEU A 190 -9.91 -26.19 0.77
CA LEU A 190 -9.95 -26.11 2.22
C LEU A 190 -11.36 -25.73 2.70
N PRO A 191 -11.84 -26.31 3.81
CA PRO A 191 -13.07 -25.84 4.45
C PRO A 191 -12.86 -24.41 4.97
N ASN A 192 -13.94 -23.61 4.97
CA ASN A 192 -13.90 -22.26 5.49
C ASN A 192 -13.82 -22.25 7.03
N THR A 193 -12.63 -22.53 7.55
CA THR A 193 -12.30 -22.45 8.98
C THR A 193 -11.37 -21.27 9.25
N ARG A 194 -11.25 -20.85 10.51
CA ARG A 194 -10.29 -19.82 10.92
C ARG A 194 -8.86 -20.24 10.56
N GLU A 195 -8.51 -21.50 10.85
CA GLU A 195 -7.18 -22.07 10.60
C GLU A 195 -6.84 -22.03 9.11
N ALA A 196 -7.78 -22.40 8.25
CA ALA A 196 -7.58 -22.39 6.80
C ALA A 196 -7.39 -20.95 6.28
N ARG A 197 -8.17 -19.98 6.78
CA ARG A 197 -8.00 -18.57 6.42
C ARG A 197 -6.68 -18.01 6.93
N SER A 198 -6.28 -18.32 8.18
CA SER A 198 -4.99 -17.87 8.73
C SER A 198 -3.81 -18.48 7.98
N MET A 199 -3.92 -19.72 7.53
CA MET A 199 -2.91 -20.36 6.68
C MET A 199 -2.78 -19.62 5.34
N GLY A 200 -3.89 -19.33 4.67
CA GLY A 200 -3.90 -18.56 3.44
C GLY A 200 -3.37 -17.14 3.63
N TRP A 201 -3.71 -16.51 4.75
CA TRP A 201 -3.20 -15.19 5.11
C TRP A 201 -1.68 -15.18 5.28
N GLY A 202 -1.13 -16.12 6.06
CA GLY A 202 0.32 -16.24 6.24
C GLY A 202 1.06 -16.40 4.93
N LYS A 203 0.57 -17.25 4.03
CA LYS A 203 1.13 -17.44 2.69
C LYS A 203 0.99 -16.18 1.83
N THR A 204 -0.15 -15.47 1.90
CA THR A 204 -0.35 -14.20 1.18
C THR A 204 0.63 -13.14 1.65
N VAL A 205 0.81 -13.00 2.95
CA VAL A 205 1.76 -12.04 3.53
C VAL A 205 3.18 -12.34 3.10
N LEU A 206 3.63 -13.57 3.27
CA LEU A 206 5.01 -13.95 2.97
C LEU A 206 5.34 -13.81 1.48
N PHE A 207 4.42 -14.13 0.60
CA PHE A 207 4.63 -14.11 -0.84
C PHE A 207 4.20 -12.79 -1.49
N GLY A 208 2.97 -12.35 -1.24
CA GLY A 208 2.36 -11.25 -1.97
C GLY A 208 2.70 -9.87 -1.43
N LEU A 209 2.77 -9.73 -0.10
CA LEU A 209 2.98 -8.43 0.53
C LEU A 209 4.44 -8.17 0.88
N LEU A 210 5.17 -9.20 1.30
CA LEU A 210 6.50 -9.01 1.88
C LEU A 210 7.61 -9.66 1.06
N PHE A 211 7.27 -10.48 0.10
CA PHE A 211 8.19 -11.18 -0.78
C PHE A 211 9.40 -11.74 -0.01
N GLN A 212 9.18 -12.83 0.73
CA GLN A 212 10.24 -13.57 1.41
C GLN A 212 10.65 -14.81 0.57
N PRO A 213 11.66 -14.72 -0.30
CA PRO A 213 12.10 -15.83 -1.14
C PRO A 213 12.51 -17.07 -0.33
N ALA A 214 13.01 -16.87 0.89
CA ALA A 214 13.42 -17.96 1.78
C ALA A 214 12.24 -18.82 2.28
N ALA A 215 10.99 -18.33 2.20
CA ALA A 215 9.82 -19.08 2.60
C ALA A 215 9.25 -19.95 1.46
N VAL A 216 9.78 -19.83 0.26
CA VAL A 216 9.28 -20.49 -0.95
C VAL A 216 10.43 -21.15 -1.70
N ASP A 217 10.41 -22.47 -1.77
CA ASP A 217 11.27 -23.22 -2.68
C ASP A 217 10.72 -23.11 -4.12
N VAL A 218 11.44 -22.42 -4.97
CA VAL A 218 11.09 -22.30 -6.39
C VAL A 218 11.64 -23.51 -7.14
N LYS A 219 10.83 -24.54 -7.28
CA LYS A 219 11.11 -25.63 -8.24
C LYS A 219 10.44 -25.29 -9.56
N ILE A 220 11.20 -24.66 -10.46
CA ILE A 220 10.72 -24.43 -11.83
C ILE A 220 10.75 -25.76 -12.56
N ASP A 221 9.63 -26.45 -12.63
CA ASP A 221 9.44 -27.57 -13.50
C ASP A 221 9.10 -27.02 -14.91
N LEU A 222 10.13 -26.88 -15.73
CA LEU A 222 10.02 -26.39 -17.11
C LEU A 222 9.12 -27.28 -18.00
N ALA A 223 8.84 -28.52 -17.60
CA ALA A 223 7.96 -29.45 -18.34
C ALA A 223 6.46 -29.15 -18.08
N ASN A 224 6.13 -28.42 -17.03
CA ASN A 224 4.76 -28.12 -16.60
C ASN A 224 4.42 -26.63 -16.56
N VAL A 225 5.20 -25.77 -17.22
CA VAL A 225 5.00 -24.30 -17.25
C VAL A 225 3.60 -23.87 -17.74
N ASN A 226 2.86 -24.77 -18.40
CA ASN A 226 1.48 -24.49 -18.86
C ASN A 226 0.39 -24.68 -17.79
N LYS A 227 0.77 -25.18 -16.61
CA LYS A 227 -0.17 -25.30 -15.49
C LYS A 227 0.02 -24.12 -14.59
N SER A 228 -0.44 -23.27 -14.20
CA SER A 228 -0.31 -22.13 -13.29
C SER A 228 1.14 -21.84 -12.83
N PHE A 229 1.56 -20.61 -12.91
CA PHE A 229 2.82 -20.13 -12.32
C PHE A 229 2.97 -20.49 -10.82
N LEU A 230 1.86 -20.77 -10.14
CA LEU A 230 1.82 -21.15 -8.72
C LEU A 230 2.12 -22.65 -8.51
N ASP A 231 1.97 -23.48 -9.52
CA ASP A 231 2.23 -24.93 -9.40
C ASP A 231 3.74 -25.27 -9.31
N GLY A 232 4.60 -24.30 -9.64
CA GLY A 232 6.05 -24.41 -9.49
C GLY A 232 6.61 -23.97 -8.13
N PHE A 233 5.74 -23.50 -7.20
CA PHE A 233 6.18 -23.03 -5.89
C PHE A 233 5.81 -24.03 -4.82
N THR A 234 6.81 -24.59 -4.15
CA THR A 234 6.61 -25.36 -2.92
C THR A 234 7.00 -24.50 -1.72
N TRP A 235 6.18 -24.57 -0.68
CA TRP A 235 6.45 -23.84 0.55
C TRP A 235 7.52 -24.58 1.36
N ASP A 236 8.52 -23.85 1.84
CA ASP A 236 9.45 -24.38 2.83
C ASP A 236 8.65 -24.83 4.08
N PRO A 237 8.89 -26.02 4.65
CA PRO A 237 8.16 -26.50 5.82
C PRO A 237 8.17 -25.54 7.01
N SER A 238 9.21 -24.70 7.13
CA SER A 238 9.35 -23.69 8.18
C SER A 238 8.67 -22.35 7.90
N TRP A 239 7.89 -22.23 6.82
CA TRP A 239 7.23 -20.97 6.48
C TRP A 239 6.35 -20.42 7.62
N ARG A 240 5.74 -21.30 8.40
CA ARG A 240 4.91 -20.92 9.55
C ARG A 240 5.72 -20.21 10.63
N ASP A 241 6.93 -20.68 10.91
CA ASP A 241 7.83 -20.04 11.86
C ASP A 241 8.29 -18.67 11.34
N GLY A 242 8.56 -18.58 10.05
CA GLY A 242 8.87 -17.30 9.38
C GLY A 242 7.73 -16.29 9.51
N PHE A 243 6.49 -16.73 9.29
CA PHE A 243 5.30 -15.90 9.46
C PHE A 243 5.09 -15.49 10.92
N ALA A 244 5.16 -16.42 11.87
CA ALA A 244 5.04 -16.13 13.30
C ALA A 244 6.10 -15.13 13.77
N ASN A 245 7.34 -15.27 13.30
CA ASN A 245 8.43 -14.33 13.60
C ASN A 245 8.17 -12.91 13.04
N LEU A 246 7.46 -12.77 11.92
CA LEU A 246 7.02 -11.46 11.41
C LEU A 246 5.92 -10.86 12.30
N CYS A 247 4.91 -11.67 12.65
CA CYS A 247 3.79 -11.23 13.50
C CYS A 247 4.23 -10.82 14.90
N ALA A 248 5.30 -11.44 15.43
CA ALA A 248 5.89 -11.08 16.73
C ALA A 248 6.53 -9.68 16.75
N LYS A 249 6.81 -9.08 15.60
CA LYS A 249 7.39 -7.74 15.51
C LYS A 249 6.28 -6.69 15.62
N PRO A 250 6.39 -5.72 16.52
CA PRO A 250 5.41 -4.66 16.63
C PRO A 250 5.33 -3.82 15.36
N LEU A 251 6.48 -3.53 14.76
CA LEU A 251 6.64 -2.82 13.49
C LEU A 251 7.89 -3.34 12.78
N PHE A 252 7.85 -3.38 11.45
CA PHE A 252 9.04 -3.71 10.66
C PHE A 252 8.97 -3.11 9.25
N VAL A 253 10.13 -2.93 8.65
CA VAL A 253 10.27 -2.54 7.24
C VAL A 253 10.10 -3.80 6.38
N PRO A 254 9.25 -3.78 5.35
CA PRO A 254 9.05 -4.93 4.47
C PRO A 254 10.36 -5.48 3.90
N PRO A 255 10.58 -6.81 3.89
CA PRO A 255 11.78 -7.41 3.33
C PRO A 255 12.06 -7.01 1.89
N ILE A 256 11.02 -6.84 1.07
CA ILE A 256 11.18 -6.38 -0.33
C ILE A 256 11.87 -5.02 -0.41
N LEU A 257 11.52 -4.07 0.46
CA LEU A 257 12.15 -2.76 0.50
C LEU A 257 13.59 -2.83 0.97
N GLN A 258 13.86 -3.71 1.94
CA GLN A 258 15.22 -3.95 2.44
C GLN A 258 16.15 -4.54 1.37
N VAL A 259 15.62 -5.29 0.41
CA VAL A 259 16.39 -5.95 -0.66
C VAL A 259 16.45 -5.10 -1.92
N LEU A 260 15.34 -4.50 -2.35
CA LEU A 260 15.25 -3.82 -3.65
C LEU A 260 15.47 -2.31 -3.57
N ALA A 261 14.87 -1.63 -2.56
CA ALA A 261 14.88 -0.18 -2.52
C ALA A 261 16.04 0.39 -1.67
N PHE A 262 16.35 -0.20 -0.51
CA PHE A 262 17.24 0.37 0.49
C PHE A 262 18.72 -0.06 0.48
N PRO A 263 19.17 -1.13 -0.16
CA PRO A 263 20.54 -1.64 0.04
C PRO A 263 21.64 -0.64 -0.27
N ARG A 264 21.41 0.23 -1.27
CA ARG A 264 22.38 1.23 -1.73
C ARG A 264 22.06 2.64 -1.23
N ARG A 265 21.03 2.79 -0.40
CA ARG A 265 20.44 4.07 0.01
C ARG A 265 20.23 4.16 1.52
N ARG A 266 21.00 3.39 2.30
CA ARG A 266 20.85 3.33 3.76
C ARG A 266 21.01 4.69 4.43
N ASP A 267 21.87 5.55 3.89
CA ASP A 267 22.12 6.86 4.47
C ASP A 267 20.95 7.83 4.18
N GLU A 268 20.35 7.75 3.01
CA GLU A 268 19.13 8.52 2.66
C GLU A 268 17.95 8.10 3.55
N VAL A 269 17.76 6.79 3.74
CA VAL A 269 16.70 6.26 4.63
C VAL A 269 16.96 6.66 6.08
N LYS A 270 18.20 6.61 6.56
CA LYS A 270 18.56 7.04 7.92
C LYS A 270 18.39 8.53 8.13
N ALA A 271 18.68 9.33 7.10
CA ALA A 271 18.51 10.78 7.20
C ALA A 271 17.01 11.18 7.23
N TRP A 272 16.16 10.37 6.62
CA TRP A 272 14.72 10.57 6.64
C TRP A 272 14.08 10.12 7.97
N ALA A 273 14.54 9.00 8.54
CA ALA A 273 13.99 8.41 9.77
C ALA A 273 14.36 9.23 11.01
#